data_fa24f34f54ac233cb1899d1c5a5eed6b
#
_entry.id   fa24f34f54ac233cb1899d1c5a5eed6b
#
_cell.length_a   1.000
_cell.length_b   1.000
_cell.length_c   1.000
_cell.angle_alpha   90.00
_cell.angle_beta   90.00
_cell.angle_gamma   90.00
#
_symmetry.space_group_name_H-M   'P 1'
#
loop_
_entity.id
_entity.type
_entity.pdbx_description
1 polymer ?
#
loop_
_entity_poly.entity_id
_entity_poly.type
_entity_poly.pdbx_seq_one_letter_code
_entity_poly.pdbx_strand_id
1 'polypeptide(L)'
;MYDFNLVLLLLQQMCVFLVIAWLMSKTPLFIPLMQVTVRLPHKFLCYIVFSIFCIMGTWFGLHIDDSIANTRAIGAVMGGLLGGPVVGGLVGLTGGLHRYSMGGMTALSCMISTIVEGLLGGLVHSILIRRGRTDKVFNPITAGAVTFVAEMVQMLIILAIARPYEDAVRLVSNIAAPMMVTNTVGAALFMRILLDKRAMFEKYTSAFSATALKVAASTERILRQGFNEVNSMKVAQVLYQELDIGAVAITDREKLLAFTGIGDDHHLPGKPISSTYTLKAIETGEVVYADGNEVPYRCSLHPQCKLGSTLVIPLRGENQRVMGTIKLYEAKNRLFSSINRTLGEGIAQLLSAQILAGQYERQKAMLTQSEIKLLHAQVNPHFLFNALNTIKAVIRRDSEQASQLVQYLSTFFRKNLKRPSEFVTLADEIEHVNAYLQIEKARFQSRLQVNIAIPQELSQQQLPAFTLQPIVENAIKHGTSQLLDTGRVAISARREGQHLMLEIEDNAGLYQPVTNASGLGMNLVDKRLRERFGDDYGISVACEPDSYTRITLRLPWRDEA
;
A
#
# COMPACT_ATOMS: atom_id res chain seq x y z
N MET A 1 -10.59 -27.95 65.07
CA MET A 1 -11.47 -26.84 64.69
C MET A 1 -10.62 -25.91 63.82
N TYR A 2 -10.93 -25.79 62.53
CA TYR A 2 -10.15 -24.89 61.67
C TYR A 2 -10.30 -23.48 62.20
N ASP A 3 -9.18 -22.76 62.33
CA ASP A 3 -9.18 -21.38 62.79
C ASP A 3 -9.80 -20.50 61.68
N PHE A 4 -11.11 -20.19 61.80
CA PHE A 4 -11.86 -19.37 60.87
C PHE A 4 -11.18 -17.99 60.66
N ASN A 5 -10.50 -17.50 61.70
CA ASN A 5 -9.74 -16.24 61.63
C ASN A 5 -8.56 -16.37 60.64
N LEU A 6 -7.89 -17.52 60.57
CA LEU A 6 -6.81 -17.72 59.62
C LEU A 6 -7.29 -17.67 58.17
N VAL A 7 -8.44 -18.29 57.88
CA VAL A 7 -9.06 -18.23 56.52
C VAL A 7 -9.39 -16.76 56.16
N LEU A 8 -9.96 -16.01 57.12
CA LEU A 8 -10.36 -14.61 56.88
C LEU A 8 -9.12 -13.74 56.62
N LEU A 9 -8.04 -13.92 57.36
CA LEU A 9 -6.80 -13.15 57.20
C LEU A 9 -6.11 -13.47 55.87
N LEU A 10 -6.04 -14.75 55.46
CA LEU A 10 -5.51 -15.14 54.15
C LEU A 10 -6.37 -14.60 52.99
N LEU A 11 -7.69 -14.61 53.14
CA LEU A 11 -8.58 -14.00 52.15
C LEU A 11 -8.35 -12.47 52.06
N GLN A 12 -8.14 -11.79 53.16
CA GLN A 12 -7.80 -10.35 53.18
C GLN A 12 -6.48 -10.10 52.40
N GLN A 13 -5.44 -10.91 52.61
CA GLN A 13 -4.18 -10.81 51.89
C GLN A 13 -4.36 -11.08 50.40
N MET A 14 -5.14 -12.10 50.04
CA MET A 14 -5.51 -12.39 48.66
C MET A 14 -6.21 -11.20 47.99
N CYS A 15 -7.12 -10.53 48.71
CA CYS A 15 -7.79 -9.31 48.20
C CYS A 15 -6.77 -8.19 47.91
N VAL A 16 -5.80 -7.96 48.77
CA VAL A 16 -4.73 -6.97 48.54
C VAL A 16 -3.92 -7.35 47.32
N PHE A 17 -3.52 -8.64 47.18
CA PHE A 17 -2.82 -9.13 46.02
C PHE A 17 -3.61 -8.93 44.73
N LEU A 18 -4.91 -9.23 44.71
CA LEU A 18 -5.78 -9.06 43.57
C LEU A 18 -6.01 -7.59 43.18
N VAL A 19 -6.07 -6.68 44.15
CA VAL A 19 -6.14 -5.23 43.89
C VAL A 19 -4.88 -4.74 43.21
N ILE A 20 -3.70 -5.18 43.68
CA ILE A 20 -2.43 -4.82 43.05
C ILE A 20 -2.36 -5.39 41.63
N ALA A 21 -2.75 -6.66 41.43
CA ALA A 21 -2.84 -7.28 40.12
C ALA A 21 -3.80 -6.53 39.18
N TRP A 22 -4.96 -6.07 39.69
CA TRP A 22 -5.92 -5.28 38.94
C TRP A 22 -5.36 -3.89 38.57
N LEU A 23 -4.67 -3.20 39.48
CA LEU A 23 -4.01 -1.93 39.20
C LEU A 23 -2.92 -2.12 38.11
N MET A 24 -2.07 -3.14 38.25
CA MET A 24 -1.07 -3.47 37.24
C MET A 24 -1.68 -3.82 35.89
N SER A 25 -2.85 -4.45 35.87
CA SER A 25 -3.56 -4.76 34.63
C SER A 25 -3.97 -3.52 33.82
N LYS A 26 -3.97 -2.34 34.44
CA LYS A 26 -4.23 -1.04 33.79
C LYS A 26 -2.98 -0.48 33.11
N THR A 27 -1.80 -1.00 33.40
CA THR A 27 -0.54 -0.53 32.82
C THR A 27 -0.21 -1.25 31.50
N PRO A 28 0.52 -0.60 30.58
CA PRO A 28 0.95 -1.25 29.34
C PRO A 28 1.87 -2.44 29.55
N LEU A 29 2.51 -2.58 30.72
CA LEU A 29 3.34 -3.70 31.10
C LEU A 29 2.57 -5.04 31.13
N PHE A 30 1.25 -4.98 31.26
CA PHE A 30 0.41 -6.19 31.35
C PHE A 30 0.02 -6.76 29.98
N ILE A 31 0.13 -5.95 28.89
CA ILE A 31 -0.23 -6.40 27.53
C ILE A 31 0.57 -7.62 27.07
N PRO A 32 1.90 -7.68 27.25
CA PRO A 32 2.69 -8.85 26.88
C PRO A 32 2.31 -10.13 27.63
N LEU A 33 1.77 -10.01 28.86
CA LEU A 33 1.34 -11.16 29.67
C LEU A 33 0.05 -11.81 29.16
N MET A 34 -0.74 -11.09 28.36
CA MET A 34 -1.96 -11.60 27.75
C MET A 34 -1.71 -12.43 26.48
N GLN A 35 -0.47 -12.50 26.01
CA GLN A 35 -0.07 -13.23 24.82
C GLN A 35 0.83 -14.41 25.19
N VAL A 36 0.53 -15.60 24.64
CA VAL A 36 1.48 -16.72 24.71
C VAL A 36 2.64 -16.39 23.76
N THR A 37 3.77 -16.01 24.32
CA THR A 37 4.90 -15.55 23.51
C THR A 37 6.16 -16.39 23.71
N VAL A 38 6.89 -16.59 22.62
CA VAL A 38 8.22 -17.22 22.61
C VAL A 38 9.34 -16.16 22.70
N ARG A 39 8.99 -14.84 22.59
CA ARG A 39 9.98 -13.75 22.54
C ARG A 39 10.65 -13.54 23.91
N LEU A 40 11.97 -13.50 23.92
CA LEU A 40 12.77 -13.34 25.13
C LEU A 40 12.41 -12.10 25.97
N PRO A 41 12.18 -10.88 25.41
CA PRO A 41 11.81 -9.72 26.22
C PRO A 41 10.51 -9.92 27.01
N HIS A 42 9.52 -10.60 26.43
CA HIS A 42 8.25 -10.87 27.10
C HIS A 42 8.40 -11.92 28.21
N LYS A 43 9.24 -12.94 28.01
CA LYS A 43 9.57 -13.92 29.05
C LYS A 43 10.30 -13.26 30.22
N PHE A 44 11.21 -12.34 29.94
CA PHE A 44 11.92 -11.57 30.95
C PHE A 44 10.97 -10.68 31.75
N LEU A 45 10.04 -10.00 31.10
CA LEU A 45 9.02 -9.23 31.79
C LEU A 45 8.12 -10.11 32.65
N CYS A 46 7.69 -11.26 32.14
CA CYS A 46 6.93 -12.25 32.89
C CYS A 46 7.70 -12.71 34.14
N TYR A 47 9.00 -13.00 34.01
CA TYR A 47 9.86 -13.35 35.14
C TYR A 47 9.87 -12.23 36.19
N ILE A 48 10.11 -10.99 35.81
CA ILE A 48 10.19 -9.88 36.78
C ILE A 48 8.86 -9.71 37.51
N VAL A 49 7.74 -9.62 36.76
CA VAL A 49 6.41 -9.38 37.34
C VAL A 49 6.05 -10.47 38.33
N PHE A 50 6.18 -11.74 37.94
CA PHE A 50 5.79 -12.84 38.82
C PHE A 50 6.79 -13.12 39.96
N SER A 51 8.08 -12.76 39.81
CA SER A 51 9.02 -12.75 40.91
C SER A 51 8.65 -11.72 41.99
N ILE A 52 8.24 -10.51 41.56
CA ILE A 52 7.72 -9.47 42.48
C ILE A 52 6.46 -9.99 43.20
N PHE A 53 5.51 -10.58 42.50
CA PHE A 53 4.31 -11.15 43.10
C PHE A 53 4.64 -12.28 44.08
N CYS A 54 5.62 -13.10 43.76
CA CYS A 54 6.08 -14.20 44.64
C CYS A 54 6.71 -13.66 45.94
N ILE A 55 7.56 -12.64 45.85
CA ILE A 55 8.18 -11.96 46.99
C ILE A 55 7.10 -11.26 47.85
N MET A 56 6.20 -10.52 47.21
CA MET A 56 5.10 -9.84 47.91
C MET A 56 4.19 -10.84 48.65
N GLY A 57 3.86 -11.99 48.01
CA GLY A 57 3.07 -13.03 48.63
C GLY A 57 3.74 -13.61 49.90
N THR A 58 5.06 -13.61 49.96
CA THR A 58 5.80 -13.97 51.16
C THR A 58 5.81 -12.84 52.18
N TRP A 59 6.03 -11.62 51.77
CA TRP A 59 6.17 -10.44 52.64
C TRP A 59 4.87 -10.09 53.36
N PHE A 60 3.76 -10.22 52.71
CA PHE A 60 2.43 -10.09 53.30
C PHE A 60 1.93 -11.36 53.98
N GLY A 61 2.76 -12.42 54.07
CA GLY A 61 2.43 -13.70 54.70
C GLY A 61 2.14 -13.55 56.21
N LEU A 62 1.31 -14.48 56.72
CA LEU A 62 0.99 -14.55 58.15
C LEU A 62 1.97 -15.46 58.86
N HIS A 63 2.57 -14.91 59.91
CA HIS A 63 3.44 -15.71 60.80
C HIS A 63 2.58 -16.61 61.69
N ILE A 64 2.78 -17.90 61.60
CA ILE A 64 2.13 -18.95 62.39
C ILE A 64 3.22 -19.81 62.97
N ASP A 65 3.38 -19.79 64.30
CA ASP A 65 4.51 -20.40 64.98
C ASP A 65 5.83 -19.94 64.32
N ASP A 66 6.74 -20.83 63.98
CA ASP A 66 7.99 -20.53 63.27
C ASP A 66 7.87 -20.68 61.72
N SER A 67 6.70 -20.35 61.18
CA SER A 67 6.40 -20.52 59.74
C SER A 67 5.56 -19.38 59.19
N ILE A 68 5.48 -19.25 57.85
CA ILE A 68 4.73 -18.19 57.17
C ILE A 68 3.69 -18.80 56.22
N ALA A 69 2.42 -18.69 56.56
CA ALA A 69 1.32 -18.96 55.64
C ALA A 69 1.15 -17.76 54.65
N ASN A 70 1.08 -18.01 53.35
CA ASN A 70 1.25 -16.98 52.35
C ASN A 70 0.55 -17.31 51.02
N THR A 71 0.50 -16.29 50.12
CA THR A 71 -0.09 -16.39 48.79
C THR A 71 0.97 -16.50 47.67
N ARG A 72 2.21 -16.86 48.02
CA ARG A 72 3.37 -16.94 47.10
C ARG A 72 3.17 -17.92 45.95
N ALA A 73 2.46 -19.04 46.19
CA ALA A 73 2.16 -20.06 45.20
C ALA A 73 1.46 -19.48 43.97
N ILE A 74 0.59 -18.47 44.15
CA ILE A 74 -0.07 -17.79 43.04
C ILE A 74 0.97 -17.21 42.06
N GLY A 75 1.99 -16.49 42.59
CA GLY A 75 3.04 -15.91 41.76
C GLY A 75 3.88 -16.98 41.05
N ALA A 76 4.30 -18.04 41.73
CA ALA A 76 5.12 -19.09 41.16
C ALA A 76 4.41 -19.88 40.07
N VAL A 77 3.15 -20.33 40.35
CA VAL A 77 2.34 -21.10 39.39
C VAL A 77 1.98 -20.26 38.18
N MET A 78 1.56 -18.97 38.38
CA MET A 78 1.22 -18.06 37.27
C MET A 78 2.44 -17.77 36.41
N GLY A 79 3.61 -17.52 37.02
CA GLY A 79 4.88 -17.35 36.32
C GLY A 79 5.20 -18.53 35.40
N GLY A 80 5.00 -19.76 35.89
CA GLY A 80 5.14 -20.99 35.11
C GLY A 80 4.09 -21.15 34.03
N LEU A 81 2.82 -20.98 34.37
CA LEU A 81 1.68 -21.18 33.45
C LEU A 81 1.68 -20.20 32.28
N LEU A 82 2.10 -18.93 32.50
CA LEU A 82 2.14 -17.90 31.46
C LEU A 82 3.50 -17.81 30.76
N GLY A 83 4.61 -17.99 31.50
CA GLY A 83 5.97 -17.85 30.98
C GLY A 83 6.64 -19.13 30.52
N GLY A 84 6.06 -20.29 30.85
CA GLY A 84 6.65 -21.62 30.58
C GLY A 84 7.63 -22.12 31.66
N PRO A 85 8.18 -23.34 31.48
CA PRO A 85 8.91 -24.03 32.56
C PRO A 85 10.18 -23.29 33.02
N VAL A 86 10.92 -22.67 32.11
CA VAL A 86 12.14 -21.92 32.47
C VAL A 86 11.78 -20.68 33.31
N VAL A 87 10.75 -19.92 32.90
CA VAL A 87 10.30 -18.74 33.66
C VAL A 87 9.75 -19.17 35.02
N GLY A 88 8.88 -20.20 35.06
CA GLY A 88 8.34 -20.72 36.31
C GLY A 88 9.40 -21.19 37.28
N GLY A 89 10.40 -21.94 36.79
CA GLY A 89 11.54 -22.36 37.59
C GLY A 89 12.36 -21.19 38.16
N LEU A 90 12.64 -20.18 37.35
CA LEU A 90 13.35 -18.96 37.78
C LEU A 90 12.55 -18.12 38.78
N VAL A 91 11.23 -17.93 38.56
CA VAL A 91 10.32 -17.25 39.50
C VAL A 91 10.31 -18.02 40.83
N GLY A 92 10.13 -19.34 40.75
CA GLY A 92 10.16 -20.21 41.93
C GLY A 92 11.47 -20.15 42.69
N LEU A 93 12.61 -20.12 41.98
CA LEU A 93 13.94 -19.98 42.58
C LEU A 93 14.07 -18.60 43.28
N THR A 94 13.71 -17.52 42.61
CA THR A 94 13.82 -16.17 43.19
C THR A 94 12.92 -16.01 44.41
N GLY A 95 11.64 -16.40 44.33
CA GLY A 95 10.72 -16.36 45.46
C GLY A 95 11.08 -17.33 46.57
N GLY A 96 11.57 -18.51 46.21
CA GLY A 96 12.05 -19.53 47.15
C GLY A 96 13.30 -19.09 47.93
N LEU A 97 14.28 -18.49 47.26
CA LEU A 97 15.48 -17.94 47.92
C LEU A 97 15.11 -16.79 48.86
N HIS A 98 14.21 -15.89 48.44
CA HIS A 98 13.72 -14.86 49.33
C HIS A 98 13.01 -15.44 50.56
N ARG A 99 12.20 -16.49 50.43
CA ARG A 99 11.56 -17.16 51.56
C ARG A 99 12.61 -17.85 52.46
N TYR A 100 13.65 -18.47 51.87
CA TYR A 100 14.72 -19.10 52.59
C TYR A 100 15.50 -18.09 53.46
N SER A 101 15.75 -16.88 52.95
CA SER A 101 16.47 -15.83 53.69
C SER A 101 15.71 -15.31 54.92
N MET A 102 14.40 -15.54 55.00
CA MET A 102 13.59 -15.16 56.18
C MET A 102 13.68 -16.17 57.32
N GLY A 103 14.29 -17.33 57.13
CA GLY A 103 14.47 -18.36 58.15
C GLY A 103 13.22 -19.13 58.54
N GLY A 104 13.27 -19.77 59.71
CA GLY A 104 12.20 -20.59 60.25
C GLY A 104 12.26 -22.06 59.88
N MET A 105 11.52 -22.91 60.60
CA MET A 105 11.46 -24.36 60.47
C MET A 105 11.15 -24.86 59.04
N THR A 106 10.34 -24.10 58.30
CA THR A 106 9.89 -24.44 56.94
C THR A 106 10.70 -23.73 55.83
N ALA A 107 11.80 -23.03 56.16
CA ALA A 107 12.51 -22.23 55.18
C ALA A 107 12.99 -23.03 53.95
N LEU A 108 13.66 -24.17 54.17
CA LEU A 108 14.16 -25.04 53.12
C LEU A 108 13.03 -25.74 52.35
N SER A 109 12.04 -26.27 53.05
CA SER A 109 10.90 -26.95 52.42
C SER A 109 10.07 -25.98 51.55
N CYS A 110 9.87 -24.75 52.00
CA CYS A 110 9.18 -23.71 51.23
C CYS A 110 10.01 -23.23 50.03
N MET A 111 11.34 -23.17 50.11
CA MET A 111 12.19 -22.84 48.95
C MET A 111 12.02 -23.90 47.86
N ILE A 112 12.11 -25.15 48.22
CA ILE A 112 11.99 -26.28 47.27
C ILE A 112 10.60 -26.35 46.70
N SER A 113 9.56 -26.23 47.52
CA SER A 113 8.17 -26.26 47.05
C SER A 113 7.86 -25.16 46.06
N THR A 114 8.35 -23.92 46.30
CA THR A 114 8.10 -22.80 45.39
C THR A 114 8.72 -23.02 44.00
N ILE A 115 9.90 -23.65 43.94
CA ILE A 115 10.51 -24.02 42.64
C ILE A 115 9.64 -25.07 41.95
N VAL A 116 9.18 -26.09 42.70
CA VAL A 116 8.31 -27.15 42.15
C VAL A 116 6.97 -26.56 41.65
N GLU A 117 6.34 -25.65 42.37
CA GLU A 117 5.12 -24.95 41.99
C GLU A 117 5.28 -24.24 40.67
N GLY A 118 6.37 -23.47 40.50
CA GLY A 118 6.67 -22.77 39.24
C GLY A 118 6.92 -23.75 38.08
N LEU A 119 7.63 -24.87 38.34
CA LEU A 119 7.85 -25.91 37.33
C LEU A 119 6.55 -26.65 36.96
N LEU A 120 5.66 -26.94 37.93
CA LEU A 120 4.32 -27.52 37.64
C LEU A 120 3.49 -26.62 36.73
N GLY A 121 3.43 -25.33 37.03
CA GLY A 121 2.81 -24.35 36.14
C GLY A 121 3.40 -24.37 34.72
N GLY A 122 4.72 -24.41 34.64
CA GLY A 122 5.44 -24.47 33.37
C GLY A 122 5.27 -25.79 32.61
N LEU A 123 5.15 -26.90 33.30
CA LEU A 123 4.86 -28.22 32.71
C LEU A 123 3.48 -28.21 32.05
N VAL A 124 2.45 -27.71 32.76
CA VAL A 124 1.08 -27.60 32.24
C VAL A 124 1.06 -26.65 31.03
N HIS A 125 1.76 -25.52 31.09
CA HIS A 125 1.96 -24.63 29.92
C HIS A 125 2.47 -25.42 28.71
N SER A 126 3.57 -26.18 28.89
CA SER A 126 4.18 -26.94 27.79
C SER A 126 3.26 -28.02 27.22
N ILE A 127 2.51 -28.71 28.08
CA ILE A 127 1.52 -29.71 27.66
C ILE A 127 0.39 -29.06 26.84
N LEU A 128 -0.15 -27.92 27.31
CA LEU A 128 -1.24 -27.21 26.64
C LEU A 128 -0.81 -26.65 25.28
N ILE A 129 0.39 -26.06 25.22
CA ILE A 129 0.95 -25.53 23.96
C ILE A 129 1.19 -26.65 22.94
N ARG A 130 1.83 -27.77 23.37
CA ARG A 130 2.07 -28.93 22.48
C ARG A 130 0.77 -29.54 21.94
N ARG A 131 -0.32 -29.45 22.70
CA ARG A 131 -1.66 -29.92 22.28
C ARG A 131 -2.45 -28.89 21.50
N GLY A 132 -1.90 -27.71 21.17
CA GLY A 132 -2.59 -26.63 20.46
C GLY A 132 -3.73 -25.96 21.24
N ARG A 133 -3.80 -26.19 22.56
CA ARG A 133 -4.87 -25.65 23.42
C ARG A 133 -4.43 -24.38 24.15
N THR A 134 -3.95 -23.40 23.41
CA THR A 134 -3.42 -22.13 23.94
C THR A 134 -4.44 -21.36 24.79
N ASP A 135 -5.73 -21.43 24.44
CA ASP A 135 -6.79 -20.74 25.18
C ASP A 135 -6.97 -21.31 26.60
N LYS A 136 -6.65 -22.58 26.82
CA LYS A 136 -6.71 -23.19 28.15
C LYS A 136 -5.62 -22.69 29.10
N VAL A 137 -4.56 -22.10 28.60
CA VAL A 137 -3.52 -21.44 29.41
C VAL A 137 -4.11 -20.28 30.22
N PHE A 138 -5.05 -19.55 29.63
CA PHE A 138 -5.75 -18.40 30.25
C PHE A 138 -7.07 -18.77 30.93
N ASN A 139 -7.35 -20.06 31.11
CA ASN A 139 -8.60 -20.49 31.72
C ASN A 139 -8.48 -20.45 33.27
N PRO A 140 -9.37 -19.73 33.98
CA PRO A 140 -9.39 -19.66 35.44
C PRO A 140 -9.44 -21.02 36.14
N ILE A 141 -10.19 -21.99 35.57
CA ILE A 141 -10.30 -23.35 36.13
C ILE A 141 -8.94 -24.07 36.02
N THR A 142 -8.24 -23.91 34.89
CA THR A 142 -6.90 -24.49 34.72
C THR A 142 -5.93 -23.91 35.74
N ALA A 143 -5.93 -22.58 35.91
CA ALA A 143 -5.08 -21.90 36.88
C ALA A 143 -5.36 -22.38 38.31
N GLY A 144 -6.62 -22.44 38.71
CA GLY A 144 -7.01 -22.94 40.01
C GLY A 144 -6.61 -24.41 40.23
N ALA A 145 -6.90 -25.31 39.27
CA ALA A 145 -6.57 -26.73 39.38
C ALA A 145 -5.06 -26.95 39.51
N VAL A 146 -4.24 -26.24 38.73
CA VAL A 146 -2.77 -26.34 38.83
C VAL A 146 -2.27 -25.84 40.17
N THR A 147 -2.82 -24.71 40.66
CA THR A 147 -2.46 -24.15 41.97
C THR A 147 -2.87 -25.09 43.10
N PHE A 148 -4.06 -25.70 43.03
CA PHE A 148 -4.50 -26.68 44.01
C PHE A 148 -3.54 -27.87 44.11
N VAL A 149 -3.12 -28.45 42.96
CA VAL A 149 -2.15 -29.55 42.91
C VAL A 149 -0.77 -29.07 43.42
N ALA A 150 -0.36 -27.87 43.08
CA ALA A 150 0.91 -27.30 43.53
C ALA A 150 0.94 -27.14 45.06
N GLU A 151 -0.14 -26.65 45.66
CA GLU A 151 -0.30 -26.53 47.11
C GLU A 151 -0.30 -27.90 47.80
N MET A 152 -0.98 -28.91 47.23
CA MET A 152 -0.90 -30.28 47.75
C MET A 152 0.55 -30.78 47.79
N VAL A 153 1.29 -30.56 46.69
CA VAL A 153 2.72 -30.96 46.62
C VAL A 153 3.56 -30.16 47.64
N GLN A 154 3.26 -28.88 47.86
CA GLN A 154 3.90 -28.08 48.91
C GLN A 154 3.71 -28.71 50.30
N MET A 155 2.48 -29.10 50.67
CA MET A 155 2.20 -29.71 51.95
C MET A 155 2.99 -31.04 52.13
N LEU A 156 3.06 -31.85 51.08
CA LEU A 156 3.85 -33.07 51.09
C LEU A 156 5.36 -32.79 51.27
N ILE A 157 5.89 -31.77 50.60
CA ILE A 157 7.31 -31.36 50.73
C ILE A 157 7.58 -30.85 52.15
N ILE A 158 6.68 -30.10 52.78
CA ILE A 158 6.83 -29.64 54.16
C ILE A 158 6.90 -30.86 55.10
N LEU A 159 6.01 -31.83 55.00
CA LEU A 159 6.03 -33.05 55.82
C LEU A 159 7.29 -33.91 55.62
N ALA A 160 7.84 -33.93 54.40
CA ALA A 160 9.02 -34.69 54.10
C ALA A 160 10.32 -34.06 54.65
N ILE A 161 10.45 -32.74 54.62
CA ILE A 161 11.72 -32.01 54.84
C ILE A 161 11.74 -31.28 56.19
N ALA A 162 10.63 -30.65 56.62
CA ALA A 162 10.65 -29.85 57.84
C ALA A 162 10.82 -30.71 59.09
N ARG A 163 11.58 -30.18 60.04
CA ARG A 163 11.89 -30.85 61.30
C ARG A 163 11.78 -29.85 62.47
N PRO A 164 11.25 -30.21 63.65
CA PRO A 164 10.78 -31.56 64.06
C PRO A 164 9.55 -32.01 63.32
N TYR A 165 9.37 -33.33 63.12
CA TYR A 165 8.24 -33.88 62.33
C TYR A 165 6.87 -33.62 62.96
N GLU A 166 6.77 -33.68 64.29
CA GLU A 166 5.51 -33.44 65.02
C GLU A 166 5.02 -32.01 64.81
N ASP A 167 5.91 -31.03 64.84
CA ASP A 167 5.58 -29.64 64.59
C ASP A 167 5.20 -29.40 63.13
N ALA A 168 5.86 -30.09 62.20
CA ALA A 168 5.50 -30.06 60.77
C ALA A 168 4.07 -30.60 60.51
N VAL A 169 3.70 -31.72 61.19
CA VAL A 169 2.36 -32.30 61.09
C VAL A 169 1.30 -31.36 61.67
N ARG A 170 1.56 -30.78 62.84
CA ARG A 170 0.69 -29.81 63.49
C ARG A 170 0.50 -28.58 62.59
N LEU A 171 1.57 -28.03 62.04
CA LEU A 171 1.53 -26.88 61.11
C LEU A 171 0.68 -27.19 59.88
N VAL A 172 1.00 -28.30 59.17
CA VAL A 172 0.27 -28.68 57.96
C VAL A 172 -1.23 -28.91 58.23
N SER A 173 -1.57 -29.52 59.34
CA SER A 173 -3.00 -29.73 59.72
C SER A 173 -3.76 -28.39 59.90
N ASN A 174 -3.07 -27.36 60.34
CA ASN A 174 -3.69 -26.02 60.53
C ASN A 174 -3.75 -25.18 59.24
N ILE A 175 -2.67 -25.20 58.38
CA ILE A 175 -2.56 -24.30 57.26
C ILE A 175 -3.02 -24.90 55.93
N ALA A 176 -3.06 -26.25 55.79
CA ALA A 176 -3.31 -26.88 54.48
C ALA A 176 -4.63 -26.45 53.85
N ALA A 177 -5.77 -26.62 54.52
CA ALA A 177 -7.06 -26.31 53.99
C ALA A 177 -7.25 -24.78 53.71
N PRO A 178 -6.87 -23.85 54.64
CA PRO A 178 -6.91 -22.43 54.38
C PRO A 178 -6.07 -22.00 53.18
N MET A 179 -4.81 -22.43 53.07
CA MET A 179 -3.92 -22.06 51.96
C MET A 179 -4.37 -22.66 50.65
N MET A 180 -4.74 -23.94 50.58
CA MET A 180 -5.22 -24.60 49.38
C MET A 180 -6.45 -23.87 48.81
N VAL A 181 -7.45 -23.53 49.64
CA VAL A 181 -8.67 -22.82 49.21
C VAL A 181 -8.30 -21.40 48.74
N THR A 182 -7.61 -20.63 49.56
CA THR A 182 -7.30 -19.22 49.28
C THR A 182 -6.45 -19.07 48.04
N ASN A 183 -5.36 -19.86 47.92
CA ASN A 183 -4.45 -19.73 46.77
C ASN A 183 -5.08 -20.25 45.47
N THR A 184 -5.90 -21.32 45.54
CA THR A 184 -6.66 -21.80 44.37
C THR A 184 -7.65 -20.76 43.87
N VAL A 185 -8.44 -20.16 44.77
CA VAL A 185 -9.40 -19.12 44.43
C VAL A 185 -8.67 -17.87 43.93
N GLY A 186 -7.59 -17.48 44.61
CA GLY A 186 -6.77 -16.33 44.23
C GLY A 186 -6.16 -16.46 42.82
N ALA A 187 -5.63 -17.65 42.49
CA ALA A 187 -5.10 -17.94 41.16
C ALA A 187 -6.19 -17.90 40.07
N ALA A 188 -7.36 -18.48 40.38
CA ALA A 188 -8.50 -18.46 39.46
C ALA A 188 -9.01 -17.03 39.22
N LEU A 189 -9.13 -16.20 40.27
CA LEU A 189 -9.56 -14.80 40.15
C LEU A 189 -8.50 -13.93 39.42
N PHE A 190 -7.20 -14.14 39.70
CA PHE A 190 -6.13 -13.48 38.96
C PHE A 190 -6.22 -13.80 37.46
N MET A 191 -6.37 -15.08 37.11
CA MET A 191 -6.53 -15.48 35.72
C MET A 191 -7.81 -14.93 35.10
N ARG A 192 -8.88 -14.77 35.87
CA ARG A 192 -10.12 -14.14 35.40
C ARG A 192 -9.91 -12.67 35.05
N ILE A 193 -9.17 -11.91 35.88
CA ILE A 193 -8.79 -10.52 35.58
C ILE A 193 -8.01 -10.44 34.26
N LEU A 194 -7.06 -11.37 34.05
CA LEU A 194 -6.29 -11.46 32.81
C LEU A 194 -7.16 -11.78 31.61
N LEU A 195 -8.04 -12.78 31.72
CA LEU A 195 -8.95 -13.19 30.66
C LEU A 195 -9.90 -12.07 30.24
N ASP A 196 -10.49 -11.37 31.20
CA ASP A 196 -11.42 -10.27 30.94
C ASP A 196 -10.71 -9.09 30.22
N LYS A 197 -9.48 -8.80 30.61
CA LYS A 197 -8.64 -7.80 29.92
C LYS A 197 -8.28 -8.24 28.50
N ARG A 198 -7.90 -9.49 28.32
CA ARG A 198 -7.61 -10.08 27.01
C ARG A 198 -8.83 -10.01 26.09
N ALA A 199 -10.00 -10.45 26.58
CA ALA A 199 -11.25 -10.43 25.81
C ALA A 199 -11.65 -9.00 25.40
N MET A 200 -11.47 -8.03 26.31
CA MET A 200 -11.71 -6.63 26.01
C MET A 200 -10.75 -6.12 24.90
N PHE A 201 -9.46 -6.41 25.03
CA PHE A 201 -8.44 -6.01 24.03
C PHE A 201 -8.71 -6.64 22.65
N GLU A 202 -9.02 -7.95 22.62
CA GLU A 202 -9.36 -8.66 21.38
C GLU A 202 -10.64 -8.10 20.74
N LYS A 203 -11.67 -7.78 21.54
CA LYS A 203 -12.92 -7.16 21.06
C LYS A 203 -12.66 -5.79 20.43
N TYR A 204 -11.86 -4.94 21.07
CA TYR A 204 -11.51 -3.63 20.52
C TYR A 204 -10.70 -3.74 19.22
N THR A 205 -9.69 -4.61 19.20
CA THR A 205 -8.84 -4.80 18.01
C THR A 205 -9.65 -5.38 16.84
N SER A 206 -10.53 -6.34 17.12
CA SER A 206 -11.41 -6.96 16.11
C SER A 206 -12.42 -5.97 15.55
N ALA A 207 -13.09 -5.20 16.40
CA ALA A 207 -14.03 -4.16 15.97
C ALA A 207 -13.36 -3.09 15.13
N PHE A 208 -12.16 -2.64 15.55
CA PHE A 208 -11.34 -1.68 14.81
C PHE A 208 -10.99 -2.20 13.41
N SER A 209 -10.49 -3.43 13.34
CA SER A 209 -10.11 -4.05 12.06
C SER A 209 -11.33 -4.27 11.16
N ALA A 210 -12.46 -4.69 11.71
CA ALA A 210 -13.70 -4.88 10.96
C ALA A 210 -14.20 -3.57 10.35
N THR A 211 -14.22 -2.48 11.13
CA THR A 211 -14.62 -1.16 10.63
C THR A 211 -13.68 -0.65 9.55
N ALA A 212 -12.36 -0.75 9.74
CA ALA A 212 -11.39 -0.35 8.74
C ALA A 212 -11.53 -1.13 7.42
N LEU A 213 -11.70 -2.46 7.50
CA LEU A 213 -11.92 -3.32 6.33
C LEU A 213 -13.24 -3.00 5.62
N LYS A 214 -14.31 -2.74 6.38
CA LYS A 214 -15.63 -2.39 5.84
C LYS A 214 -15.57 -1.06 5.08
N VAL A 215 -14.93 -0.05 5.66
CA VAL A 215 -14.69 1.23 4.99
C VAL A 215 -13.85 1.03 3.73
N ALA A 216 -12.74 0.29 3.81
CA ALA A 216 -11.87 0.02 2.67
C ALA A 216 -12.62 -0.65 1.51
N ALA A 217 -13.40 -1.70 1.80
CA ALA A 217 -14.18 -2.42 0.79
C ALA A 217 -15.27 -1.53 0.15
N SER A 218 -15.96 -0.72 0.96
CA SER A 218 -17.03 0.16 0.49
C SER A 218 -16.52 1.33 -0.35
N THR A 219 -15.30 1.81 -0.11
CA THR A 219 -14.72 2.99 -0.76
C THR A 219 -13.85 2.66 -1.98
N GLU A 220 -13.31 1.43 -2.07
CA GLU A 220 -12.38 1.03 -3.14
C GLU A 220 -12.96 1.30 -4.54
N ARG A 221 -14.16 0.81 -4.83
CA ARG A 221 -14.81 0.98 -6.13
C ARG A 221 -15.10 2.45 -6.45
N ILE A 222 -15.41 3.26 -5.43
CA ILE A 222 -15.73 4.67 -5.60
C ILE A 222 -14.44 5.45 -5.97
N LEU A 223 -13.35 5.23 -5.23
CA LEU A 223 -12.10 5.95 -5.42
C LEU A 223 -11.34 5.53 -6.68
N ARG A 224 -11.50 4.29 -7.14
CA ARG A 224 -11.00 3.87 -8.46
C ARG A 224 -11.59 4.70 -9.60
N GLN A 225 -12.83 5.18 -9.49
CA GLN A 225 -13.46 6.05 -10.48
C GLN A 225 -12.94 7.49 -10.45
N GLY A 226 -12.26 7.91 -9.40
CA GLY A 226 -11.61 9.22 -9.28
C GLY A 226 -11.82 9.91 -7.95
N PHE A 227 -10.89 10.79 -7.63
CA PHE A 227 -10.95 11.69 -6.49
C PHE A 227 -11.54 13.03 -6.95
N ASN A 228 -12.86 13.15 -6.87
CA ASN A 228 -13.66 14.32 -7.29
C ASN A 228 -14.82 14.56 -6.30
N GLU A 229 -15.57 15.62 -6.46
CA GLU A 229 -16.67 16.02 -5.56
C GLU A 229 -17.71 14.90 -5.38
N VAL A 230 -18.16 14.28 -6.48
CA VAL A 230 -19.21 13.24 -6.45
C VAL A 230 -18.74 12.00 -5.67
N ASN A 231 -17.54 11.53 -5.97
CA ASN A 231 -16.98 10.34 -5.32
C ASN A 231 -16.57 10.62 -3.87
N SER A 232 -16.00 11.80 -3.61
CA SER A 232 -15.65 12.23 -2.25
C SER A 232 -16.88 12.36 -1.36
N MET A 233 -18.04 12.81 -1.90
CA MET A 233 -19.29 12.85 -1.15
C MET A 233 -19.75 11.45 -0.72
N LYS A 234 -19.69 10.46 -1.62
CA LYS A 234 -20.03 9.07 -1.31
C LYS A 234 -19.09 8.50 -0.23
N VAL A 235 -17.79 8.79 -0.35
CA VAL A 235 -16.79 8.37 0.66
C VAL A 235 -17.06 9.04 2.00
N ALA A 236 -17.36 10.34 2.02
CA ALA A 236 -17.69 11.05 3.26
C ALA A 236 -18.94 10.46 3.95
N GLN A 237 -19.96 10.08 3.18
CA GLN A 237 -21.15 9.41 3.71
C GLN A 237 -20.83 8.04 4.32
N VAL A 238 -20.02 7.22 3.65
CA VAL A 238 -19.55 5.94 4.21
C VAL A 238 -18.81 6.15 5.52
N LEU A 239 -17.86 7.09 5.55
CA LEU A 239 -17.10 7.40 6.77
C LEU A 239 -17.99 7.90 7.90
N TYR A 240 -18.96 8.76 7.60
CA TYR A 240 -19.90 9.30 8.58
C TYR A 240 -20.77 8.19 9.21
N GLN A 241 -21.23 7.23 8.41
CA GLN A 241 -22.06 6.11 8.88
C GLN A 241 -21.27 5.09 9.71
N GLU A 242 -19.99 4.83 9.32
CA GLU A 242 -19.21 3.76 9.94
C GLU A 242 -18.40 4.22 11.17
N LEU A 243 -18.13 5.52 11.33
CA LEU A 243 -17.25 6.02 12.40
C LEU A 243 -17.99 6.59 13.61
N ASP A 244 -19.31 6.74 13.56
CA ASP A 244 -20.13 7.38 14.63
C ASP A 244 -19.52 8.70 15.15
N ILE A 245 -19.24 9.63 14.24
CA ILE A 245 -18.65 10.95 14.49
C ILE A 245 -19.60 12.07 14.09
N GLY A 246 -19.33 13.30 14.58
CA GLY A 246 -20.23 14.44 14.38
C GLY A 246 -20.32 14.91 12.92
N ALA A 247 -19.22 14.93 12.18
CA ALA A 247 -19.19 15.23 10.75
C ALA A 247 -17.91 14.76 10.08
N VAL A 248 -17.96 14.60 8.75
CA VAL A 248 -16.83 14.28 7.87
C VAL A 248 -16.72 15.31 6.76
N ALA A 249 -15.50 15.79 6.50
CA ALA A 249 -15.19 16.57 5.31
C ALA A 249 -14.02 15.96 4.55
N ILE A 250 -14.03 16.08 3.23
CA ILE A 250 -12.93 15.71 2.35
C ILE A 250 -12.59 16.92 1.49
N THR A 251 -11.30 17.24 1.41
CA THR A 251 -10.80 18.35 0.59
C THR A 251 -9.78 17.86 -0.41
N ASP A 252 -9.62 18.55 -1.53
CA ASP A 252 -8.36 18.54 -2.26
C ASP A 252 -7.39 19.57 -1.64
N ARG A 253 -6.44 20.11 -2.39
CA ARG A 253 -5.48 21.10 -1.90
C ARG A 253 -6.04 22.52 -1.85
N GLU A 254 -7.16 22.79 -2.50
CA GLU A 254 -7.68 24.13 -2.73
C GLU A 254 -9.11 24.30 -2.20
N LYS A 255 -9.95 23.28 -2.33
CA LYS A 255 -11.38 23.37 -2.05
C LYS A 255 -11.93 22.18 -1.26
N LEU A 256 -13.09 22.41 -0.66
CA LEU A 256 -13.90 21.38 -0.02
C LEU A 256 -14.59 20.54 -1.11
N LEU A 257 -14.30 19.24 -1.16
CA LEU A 257 -14.92 18.31 -2.11
C LEU A 257 -16.22 17.71 -1.58
N ALA A 258 -16.25 17.43 -0.26
CA ALA A 258 -17.41 16.79 0.36
C ALA A 258 -17.53 17.22 1.83
N PHE A 259 -18.77 17.30 2.29
CA PHE A 259 -19.11 17.48 3.70
C PHE A 259 -20.40 16.72 4.03
N THR A 260 -20.45 16.07 5.18
CA THR A 260 -21.65 15.40 5.68
C THR A 260 -21.67 15.40 7.21
N GLY A 261 -22.84 15.63 7.82
CA GLY A 261 -23.06 15.67 9.25
C GLY A 261 -23.33 17.06 9.81
N ILE A 262 -23.01 17.31 11.07
CA ILE A 262 -23.29 18.56 11.77
C ILE A 262 -22.58 19.73 11.07
N GLY A 263 -23.34 20.73 10.62
CA GLY A 263 -22.82 21.92 9.96
C GLY A 263 -22.87 21.88 8.42
N ASP A 264 -23.61 20.95 7.83
CA ASP A 264 -23.81 20.83 6.40
C ASP A 264 -24.59 22.03 5.79
N ASP A 265 -25.25 22.81 6.63
CA ASP A 265 -25.94 24.06 6.28
C ASP A 265 -24.99 25.19 5.82
N HIS A 266 -23.72 25.18 6.26
CA HIS A 266 -22.73 26.23 5.94
C HIS A 266 -21.39 25.70 5.41
N HIS A 267 -21.07 24.43 5.58
CA HIS A 267 -19.88 23.81 4.99
C HIS A 267 -20.22 23.24 3.60
N LEU A 268 -20.28 24.11 2.59
CA LEU A 268 -20.74 23.75 1.25
C LEU A 268 -19.58 23.25 0.36
N PRO A 269 -19.72 22.08 -0.29
CA PRO A 269 -18.75 21.61 -1.29
C PRO A 269 -18.49 22.63 -2.40
N GLY A 270 -17.29 22.59 -3.00
CA GLY A 270 -16.85 23.51 -4.03
C GLY A 270 -16.25 24.82 -3.52
N LYS A 271 -16.42 25.16 -2.24
CA LYS A 271 -15.86 26.39 -1.64
C LYS A 271 -14.36 26.23 -1.32
N PRO A 272 -13.57 27.31 -1.42
CA PRO A 272 -12.16 27.31 -1.04
C PRO A 272 -11.95 26.91 0.44
N ILE A 273 -10.80 26.33 0.73
CA ILE A 273 -10.41 25.95 2.10
C ILE A 273 -10.16 27.22 2.92
N SER A 274 -10.95 27.42 3.97
CA SER A 274 -10.83 28.55 4.90
C SER A 274 -10.21 28.17 6.26
N SER A 275 -10.11 26.88 6.55
CA SER A 275 -9.62 26.37 7.85
C SER A 275 -8.09 26.36 7.90
N THR A 276 -7.51 27.09 8.86
CA THR A 276 -6.06 27.13 9.13
C THR A 276 -5.49 25.76 9.47
N TYR A 277 -6.25 24.91 10.16
CA TYR A 277 -5.85 23.53 10.48
C TYR A 277 -5.69 22.67 9.22
N THR A 278 -6.58 22.88 8.22
CA THR A 278 -6.50 22.15 6.95
C THR A 278 -5.29 22.60 6.13
N LEU A 279 -5.08 23.90 6.03
CA LEU A 279 -3.92 24.46 5.32
C LEU A 279 -2.61 23.97 5.95
N LYS A 280 -2.52 24.00 7.29
CA LYS A 280 -1.36 23.46 8.02
C LYS A 280 -1.12 21.98 7.71
N ALA A 281 -2.16 21.15 7.71
CA ALA A 281 -2.01 19.71 7.40
C ALA A 281 -1.58 19.49 5.94
N ILE A 282 -2.00 20.34 5.00
CA ILE A 282 -1.58 20.27 3.59
C ILE A 282 -0.11 20.69 3.42
N GLU A 283 0.33 21.71 4.14
CA GLU A 283 1.69 22.25 4.06
C GLU A 283 2.71 21.34 4.74
N THR A 284 2.42 20.89 5.96
CA THR A 284 3.34 20.06 6.76
C THR A 284 3.29 18.58 6.39
N GLY A 285 2.17 18.13 5.82
CA GLY A 285 1.90 16.70 5.61
C GLY A 285 1.66 15.94 6.91
N GLU A 286 1.47 16.62 8.05
CA GLU A 286 1.25 16.01 9.35
C GLU A 286 -0.23 16.04 9.75
N VAL A 287 -0.59 15.13 10.66
CA VAL A 287 -1.93 15.10 11.25
C VAL A 287 -2.07 16.29 12.19
N VAL A 288 -3.12 17.09 12.00
CA VAL A 288 -3.43 18.26 12.84
C VAL A 288 -4.67 17.97 13.66
N TYR A 289 -4.54 18.10 14.97
CA TYR A 289 -5.63 17.87 15.92
C TYR A 289 -5.94 19.12 16.73
N ALA A 290 -7.21 19.50 16.78
CA ALA A 290 -7.73 20.51 17.68
C ALA A 290 -8.81 19.84 18.55
N ASP A 291 -8.50 19.62 19.82
CA ASP A 291 -9.31 18.85 20.78
C ASP A 291 -10.51 19.61 21.34
N GLY A 292 -10.55 20.91 21.13
CA GLY A 292 -11.59 21.77 21.65
C GLY A 292 -11.35 22.28 23.08
N ASN A 293 -10.35 21.76 23.79
CA ASN A 293 -9.98 22.18 25.17
C ASN A 293 -8.65 22.93 25.20
N GLU A 294 -7.51 22.21 25.01
CA GLU A 294 -6.16 22.78 24.98
C GLU A 294 -5.94 23.58 23.70
N VAL A 295 -6.42 23.02 22.57
CA VAL A 295 -6.40 23.66 21.26
C VAL A 295 -7.84 23.90 20.81
N PRO A 296 -8.40 25.09 21.05
CA PRO A 296 -9.81 25.37 20.77
C PRO A 296 -10.09 25.35 19.28
N TYR A 297 -11.10 24.56 18.88
CA TYR A 297 -11.60 24.59 17.52
C TYR A 297 -12.67 25.69 17.35
N ARG A 298 -12.48 26.55 16.35
CA ARG A 298 -13.48 27.53 15.91
C ARG A 298 -13.73 27.37 14.42
N CYS A 299 -14.99 27.26 14.04
CA CYS A 299 -15.38 27.26 12.65
C CYS A 299 -15.02 28.60 12.01
N SER A 300 -14.33 28.58 10.86
CA SER A 300 -13.96 29.77 10.10
C SER A 300 -15.11 30.38 9.29
N LEU A 301 -16.23 29.65 9.15
CA LEU A 301 -17.35 30.04 8.30
C LEU A 301 -18.54 30.60 9.11
N HIS A 302 -18.82 30.01 10.27
CA HIS A 302 -19.99 30.37 11.07
C HIS A 302 -19.72 30.39 12.59
N PRO A 303 -19.93 31.51 13.29
CA PRO A 303 -19.61 31.62 14.72
C PRO A 303 -20.42 30.68 15.64
N GLN A 304 -21.64 30.34 15.23
CA GLN A 304 -22.55 29.47 16.01
C GLN A 304 -22.46 28.00 15.59
N CYS A 305 -21.44 27.61 14.83
CA CYS A 305 -21.24 26.22 14.43
C CYS A 305 -21.17 25.32 15.68
N LYS A 306 -21.86 24.17 15.60
CA LYS A 306 -21.96 23.21 16.72
C LYS A 306 -20.75 22.26 16.82
N LEU A 307 -19.83 22.32 15.87
CA LEU A 307 -18.59 21.54 15.88
C LEU A 307 -17.63 22.08 16.95
N GLY A 308 -17.02 21.18 17.72
CA GLY A 308 -16.18 21.54 18.88
C GLY A 308 -14.74 21.06 18.78
N SER A 309 -14.48 20.02 17.99
CA SER A 309 -13.13 19.50 17.77
C SER A 309 -12.96 19.01 16.33
N THR A 310 -11.73 18.96 15.86
CA THR A 310 -11.41 18.48 14.51
C THR A 310 -10.10 17.71 14.48
N LEU A 311 -10.08 16.64 13.72
CA LEU A 311 -8.91 15.86 13.35
C LEU A 311 -8.74 15.96 11.84
N VAL A 312 -7.64 16.56 11.39
CA VAL A 312 -7.32 16.73 9.97
C VAL A 312 -6.20 15.79 9.61
N ILE A 313 -6.45 14.90 8.67
CA ILE A 313 -5.51 13.84 8.27
C ILE A 313 -5.19 14.01 6.79
N PRO A 314 -3.91 14.17 6.41
CA PRO A 314 -3.52 14.32 5.02
C PRO A 314 -3.68 13.01 4.23
N LEU A 315 -4.22 13.12 3.03
CA LEU A 315 -4.24 12.08 2.02
C LEU A 315 -2.97 12.20 1.17
N ARG A 316 -2.14 11.17 1.19
CA ARG A 316 -0.84 11.19 0.54
C ARG A 316 -0.88 10.48 -0.81
N GLY A 317 -0.32 11.13 -1.82
CA GLY A 317 -0.14 10.61 -3.16
C GLY A 317 1.28 10.11 -3.42
N GLU A 318 1.63 10.11 -4.68
CA GLU A 318 2.97 9.77 -5.14
C GLU A 318 4.02 10.69 -4.51
N ASN A 319 5.18 10.14 -4.18
CA ASN A 319 6.29 10.86 -3.51
C ASN A 319 5.88 11.56 -2.19
N GLN A 320 4.93 10.99 -1.45
CA GLN A 320 4.43 11.55 -0.18
C GLN A 320 3.78 12.93 -0.29
N ARG A 321 3.50 13.40 -1.50
CA ARG A 321 2.84 14.69 -1.72
C ARG A 321 1.39 14.62 -1.25
N VAL A 322 0.96 15.61 -0.46
CA VAL A 322 -0.43 15.70 -0.01
C VAL A 322 -1.33 16.04 -1.20
N MET A 323 -2.33 15.20 -1.44
CA MET A 323 -3.34 15.38 -2.49
C MET A 323 -4.59 16.10 -1.99
N GLY A 324 -4.86 15.97 -0.69
CA GLY A 324 -6.03 16.51 -0.03
C GLY A 324 -6.05 16.10 1.43
N THR A 325 -7.17 16.27 2.10
CA THR A 325 -7.33 15.89 3.51
C THR A 325 -8.67 15.22 3.78
N ILE A 326 -8.69 14.35 4.78
CA ILE A 326 -9.90 13.93 5.47
C ILE A 326 -9.97 14.70 6.77
N LYS A 327 -11.14 15.25 7.07
CA LYS A 327 -11.39 15.95 8.33
C LYS A 327 -12.53 15.24 9.04
N LEU A 328 -12.25 14.83 10.25
CA LEU A 328 -13.24 14.27 11.16
C LEU A 328 -13.59 15.33 12.20
N TYR A 329 -14.85 15.40 12.58
CA TYR A 329 -15.32 16.40 13.55
C TYR A 329 -16.19 15.76 14.63
N GLU A 330 -16.12 16.32 15.84
CA GLU A 330 -17.07 16.04 16.91
C GLU A 330 -17.82 17.31 17.33
N ALA A 331 -19.00 17.13 17.89
CA ALA A 331 -19.79 18.21 18.44
C ALA A 331 -19.13 18.80 19.70
N LYS A 332 -19.49 20.05 20.10
CA LYS A 332 -18.92 20.75 21.26
C LYS A 332 -19.04 19.99 22.59
N ASN A 333 -20.00 19.09 22.70
CA ASN A 333 -20.26 18.29 23.90
C ASN A 333 -19.60 16.89 23.85
N ARG A 334 -18.80 16.59 22.84
CA ARG A 334 -18.17 15.28 22.64
C ARG A 334 -16.69 15.45 22.26
N LEU A 335 -15.81 14.71 22.95
CA LEU A 335 -14.38 14.72 22.65
C LEU A 335 -14.02 13.52 21.76
N PHE A 336 -13.02 13.71 20.90
CA PHE A 336 -12.44 12.60 20.17
C PHE A 336 -11.78 11.59 21.11
N SER A 337 -12.12 10.32 20.97
CA SER A 337 -11.38 9.27 21.64
C SER A 337 -10.03 9.03 20.93
N SER A 338 -9.04 8.53 21.68
CA SER A 338 -7.75 8.09 21.09
C SER A 338 -7.94 7.01 20.03
N ILE A 339 -8.99 6.21 20.17
CA ILE A 339 -9.40 5.16 19.22
C ILE A 339 -9.82 5.78 17.89
N ASN A 340 -10.65 6.83 17.91
CA ASN A 340 -11.12 7.52 16.70
C ASN A 340 -9.95 8.18 15.94
N ARG A 341 -8.96 8.69 16.65
CA ARG A 341 -7.74 9.23 16.04
C ARG A 341 -6.96 8.16 15.28
N THR A 342 -6.62 7.07 15.95
CA THR A 342 -5.86 5.96 15.32
C THR A 342 -6.63 5.34 14.15
N LEU A 343 -7.96 5.19 14.29
CA LEU A 343 -8.82 4.68 13.22
C LEU A 343 -8.85 5.63 12.03
N GLY A 344 -8.98 6.92 12.27
CA GLY A 344 -8.96 7.96 11.23
C GLY A 344 -7.65 7.97 10.45
N GLU A 345 -6.51 7.91 11.15
CA GLU A 345 -5.17 7.83 10.53
C GLU A 345 -5.02 6.57 9.65
N GLY A 346 -5.45 5.40 10.15
CA GLY A 346 -5.42 4.15 9.40
C GLY A 346 -6.33 4.16 8.16
N ILE A 347 -7.54 4.71 8.28
CA ILE A 347 -8.47 4.86 7.16
C ILE A 347 -7.89 5.83 6.12
N ALA A 348 -7.33 6.96 6.51
CA ALA A 348 -6.72 7.90 5.58
C ALA A 348 -5.55 7.28 4.80
N GLN A 349 -4.77 6.42 5.43
CA GLN A 349 -3.71 5.66 4.75
C GLN A 349 -4.29 4.68 3.72
N LEU A 350 -5.35 3.94 4.06
CA LEU A 350 -6.05 3.05 3.13
C LEU A 350 -6.64 3.81 1.94
N LEU A 351 -7.35 4.91 2.19
CA LEU A 351 -7.93 5.74 1.14
C LEU A 351 -6.87 6.38 0.24
N SER A 352 -5.75 6.82 0.81
CA SER A 352 -4.59 7.30 0.04
C SER A 352 -4.09 6.24 -0.94
N ALA A 353 -3.92 5.00 -0.48
CA ALA A 353 -3.51 3.88 -1.32
C ALA A 353 -4.52 3.57 -2.43
N GLN A 354 -5.84 3.63 -2.14
CA GLN A 354 -6.90 3.41 -3.14
C GLN A 354 -6.93 4.52 -4.20
N ILE A 355 -6.76 5.79 -3.82
CA ILE A 355 -6.69 6.92 -4.76
C ILE A 355 -5.49 6.74 -5.69
N LEU A 356 -4.33 6.40 -5.15
CA LEU A 356 -3.10 6.15 -5.92
C LEU A 356 -3.28 4.99 -6.91
N ALA A 357 -3.83 3.87 -6.46
CA ALA A 357 -4.14 2.74 -7.33
C ALA A 357 -5.08 3.12 -8.48
N GLY A 358 -6.13 3.88 -8.20
CA GLY A 358 -7.06 4.37 -9.21
C GLY A 358 -6.42 5.36 -10.19
N GLN A 359 -5.47 6.19 -9.76
CA GLN A 359 -4.69 7.07 -10.64
C GLN A 359 -3.80 6.27 -11.58
N TYR A 360 -3.08 5.29 -11.05
CA TYR A 360 -2.19 4.42 -11.82
C TYR A 360 -2.95 3.62 -12.89
N GLU A 361 -4.09 3.02 -12.53
CA GLU A 361 -4.94 2.28 -13.49
C GLU A 361 -5.41 3.17 -14.65
N ARG A 362 -5.83 4.41 -14.35
CA ARG A 362 -6.26 5.37 -15.40
C ARG A 362 -5.10 5.80 -16.28
N GLN A 363 -3.95 6.07 -15.72
CA GLN A 363 -2.75 6.42 -16.49
C GLN A 363 -2.34 5.29 -17.42
N LYS A 364 -2.35 4.05 -16.92
CA LYS A 364 -2.07 2.85 -17.72
C LYS A 364 -3.08 2.69 -18.87
N ALA A 365 -4.37 2.88 -18.60
CA ALA A 365 -5.41 2.81 -19.63
C ALA A 365 -5.23 3.90 -20.71
N MET A 366 -4.87 5.12 -20.31
CA MET A 366 -4.58 6.21 -21.26
C MET A 366 -3.37 5.91 -22.13
N LEU A 367 -2.29 5.36 -21.55
CA LEU A 367 -1.09 4.93 -22.29
C LEU A 367 -1.45 3.85 -23.32
N THR A 368 -2.16 2.81 -22.89
CA THR A 368 -2.60 1.73 -23.79
C THR A 368 -3.48 2.28 -24.91
N GLN A 369 -4.41 3.18 -24.61
CA GLN A 369 -5.26 3.81 -25.64
C GLN A 369 -4.44 4.67 -26.61
N SER A 370 -3.42 5.37 -26.12
CA SER A 370 -2.50 6.15 -26.96
C SER A 370 -1.68 5.24 -27.85
N GLU A 371 -1.17 4.12 -27.33
CA GLU A 371 -0.45 3.12 -28.13
C GLU A 371 -1.33 2.52 -29.23
N ILE A 372 -2.59 2.18 -28.93
CA ILE A 372 -3.55 1.69 -29.93
C ILE A 372 -3.81 2.75 -31.01
N LYS A 373 -3.98 4.02 -30.61
CA LYS A 373 -4.15 5.13 -31.59
C LYS A 373 -2.92 5.30 -32.47
N LEU A 374 -1.72 5.20 -31.90
CA LEU A 374 -0.47 5.27 -32.67
C LEU A 374 -0.34 4.09 -33.64
N LEU A 375 -0.67 2.88 -33.21
CA LEU A 375 -0.69 1.69 -34.10
C LEU A 375 -1.71 1.85 -35.24
N HIS A 376 -2.91 2.35 -34.96
CA HIS A 376 -3.92 2.63 -35.99
C HIS A 376 -3.48 3.74 -36.97
N ALA A 377 -2.74 4.74 -36.50
CA ALA A 377 -2.22 5.81 -37.36
C ALA A 377 -1.11 5.34 -38.29
N GLN A 378 -0.37 4.27 -37.93
CA GLN A 378 0.67 3.65 -38.80
C GLN A 378 0.08 2.90 -40.01
N VAL A 379 -1.19 2.51 -39.95
CA VAL A 379 -1.91 1.93 -41.09
C VAL A 379 -2.78 3.03 -41.69
N ASN A 380 -2.34 3.63 -42.82
CA ASN A 380 -3.16 4.62 -43.54
C ASN A 380 -4.39 3.90 -44.17
N PRO A 381 -5.61 3.98 -43.55
CA PRO A 381 -6.78 3.22 -44.02
C PRO A 381 -7.21 3.64 -45.41
N HIS A 382 -7.04 4.89 -45.75
CA HIS A 382 -7.42 5.47 -47.05
C HIS A 382 -6.54 4.91 -48.16
N PHE A 383 -5.23 4.78 -47.94
CA PHE A 383 -4.33 4.11 -48.89
C PHE A 383 -4.70 2.63 -49.11
N LEU A 384 -4.97 1.91 -48.01
CA LEU A 384 -5.38 0.51 -48.09
C LEU A 384 -6.64 0.31 -48.93
N PHE A 385 -7.70 1.11 -48.66
CA PHE A 385 -8.92 1.03 -49.47
C PHE A 385 -8.69 1.36 -50.94
N ASN A 386 -7.87 2.36 -51.24
CA ASN A 386 -7.55 2.74 -52.63
C ASN A 386 -6.74 1.67 -53.32
N ALA A 387 -5.74 1.07 -52.64
CA ALA A 387 -4.95 -0.02 -53.17
C ALA A 387 -5.83 -1.25 -53.50
N LEU A 388 -6.71 -1.66 -52.57
CA LEU A 388 -7.62 -2.79 -52.79
C LEU A 388 -8.60 -2.52 -53.93
N ASN A 389 -9.13 -1.31 -54.08
CA ASN A 389 -10.00 -0.93 -55.17
C ASN A 389 -9.24 -0.94 -56.53
N THR A 390 -7.98 -0.49 -56.52
CA THR A 390 -7.12 -0.53 -57.71
C THR A 390 -6.84 -1.99 -58.14
N ILE A 391 -6.46 -2.83 -57.19
CA ILE A 391 -6.22 -4.28 -57.44
C ILE A 391 -7.50 -4.92 -58.01
N LYS A 392 -8.67 -4.66 -57.40
CA LYS A 392 -9.98 -5.14 -57.88
C LYS A 392 -10.27 -4.72 -59.32
N ALA A 393 -9.92 -3.49 -59.68
CA ALA A 393 -10.13 -2.99 -61.06
C ALA A 393 -9.18 -3.66 -62.08
N VAL A 394 -7.93 -3.91 -61.65
CA VAL A 394 -6.89 -4.55 -62.52
C VAL A 394 -7.13 -6.04 -62.70
N ILE A 395 -7.63 -6.77 -61.71
CA ILE A 395 -7.85 -8.24 -61.76
C ILE A 395 -8.60 -8.70 -63.02
N ARG A 396 -9.55 -7.90 -63.48
CA ARG A 396 -10.38 -8.27 -64.68
C ARG A 396 -9.69 -8.01 -66.02
N ARG A 397 -8.60 -7.23 -66.00
CA ARG A 397 -7.90 -6.81 -67.23
C ARG A 397 -6.54 -7.49 -67.37
N ASP A 398 -5.84 -7.64 -66.24
CA ASP A 398 -4.52 -8.18 -66.13
C ASP A 398 -4.30 -8.85 -64.75
N SER A 399 -4.48 -10.17 -64.69
CA SER A 399 -4.37 -10.94 -63.45
C SER A 399 -2.94 -11.01 -62.93
N GLU A 400 -1.93 -10.94 -63.82
CA GLU A 400 -0.52 -10.99 -63.44
C GLU A 400 -0.12 -9.66 -62.78
N GLN A 401 -0.49 -8.54 -63.39
CA GLN A 401 -0.30 -7.21 -62.78
C GLN A 401 -1.03 -7.09 -61.42
N ALA A 402 -2.24 -7.64 -61.31
CA ALA A 402 -2.97 -7.64 -60.02
C ALA A 402 -2.22 -8.45 -58.94
N SER A 403 -1.65 -9.60 -59.30
CA SER A 403 -0.83 -10.41 -58.38
C SER A 403 0.42 -9.66 -57.92
N GLN A 404 1.09 -8.94 -58.82
CA GLN A 404 2.24 -8.11 -58.48
C GLN A 404 1.84 -6.96 -57.52
N LEU A 405 0.69 -6.32 -57.71
CA LEU A 405 0.18 -5.27 -56.82
C LEU A 405 -0.13 -5.80 -55.45
N VAL A 406 -0.68 -7.01 -55.30
CA VAL A 406 -0.86 -7.68 -53.99
C VAL A 406 0.49 -7.89 -53.29
N GLN A 407 1.51 -8.27 -54.05
CA GLN A 407 2.84 -8.48 -53.52
C GLN A 407 3.48 -7.15 -53.03
N TYR A 408 3.34 -6.07 -53.79
CA TYR A 408 3.77 -4.74 -53.37
C TYR A 408 3.03 -4.26 -52.13
N LEU A 409 1.71 -4.46 -52.06
CA LEU A 409 0.89 -4.11 -50.89
C LEU A 409 1.36 -4.89 -49.65
N SER A 410 1.60 -6.19 -49.81
CA SER A 410 2.13 -7.03 -48.72
C SER A 410 3.50 -6.56 -48.22
N THR A 411 4.41 -6.21 -49.15
CA THR A 411 5.75 -5.68 -48.82
C THR A 411 5.67 -4.36 -48.10
N PHE A 412 4.80 -3.43 -48.57
CA PHE A 412 4.57 -2.16 -47.95
C PHE A 412 4.08 -2.30 -46.51
N PHE A 413 3.03 -3.10 -46.26
CA PHE A 413 2.51 -3.29 -44.90
C PHE A 413 3.46 -4.09 -43.99
N ARG A 414 4.18 -5.08 -44.49
CA ARG A 414 5.16 -5.82 -43.70
C ARG A 414 6.29 -4.94 -43.21
N LYS A 415 6.77 -3.98 -44.01
CA LYS A 415 7.79 -2.99 -43.57
C LYS A 415 7.23 -1.98 -42.58
N ASN A 416 5.98 -1.55 -42.75
CA ASN A 416 5.29 -0.65 -41.79
C ASN A 416 5.01 -1.30 -40.42
N LEU A 417 4.70 -2.59 -40.38
CA LEU A 417 4.34 -3.32 -39.16
C LEU A 417 5.54 -3.93 -38.43
N LYS A 418 6.64 -4.22 -39.12
CA LYS A 418 7.91 -4.55 -38.47
C LYS A 418 8.41 -3.29 -37.79
N ARG A 419 8.72 -3.37 -36.48
CA ARG A 419 9.52 -2.30 -35.83
C ARG A 419 10.85 -2.21 -36.56
N PRO A 420 11.11 -1.17 -37.38
CA PRO A 420 12.39 -1.04 -38.04
C PRO A 420 13.48 -0.82 -36.98
N SER A 421 14.69 -1.24 -37.29
CA SER A 421 15.89 -0.71 -36.64
C SER A 421 15.84 0.81 -36.76
N GLU A 422 16.39 1.53 -35.79
CA GLU A 422 16.43 2.99 -35.79
C GLU A 422 16.99 3.57 -37.09
N PHE A 423 17.91 2.83 -37.73
CA PHE A 423 18.52 3.12 -39.03
C PHE A 423 18.29 1.96 -40.02
N VAL A 424 18.10 2.35 -41.26
CA VAL A 424 17.95 1.45 -42.43
C VAL A 424 18.83 1.95 -43.56
N THR A 425 19.11 1.08 -44.55
CA THR A 425 19.86 1.50 -45.73
C THR A 425 18.98 2.33 -46.68
N LEU A 426 19.60 3.18 -47.50
CA LEU A 426 18.88 3.92 -48.55
C LEU A 426 18.19 2.96 -49.50
N ALA A 427 18.79 1.81 -49.78
CA ALA A 427 18.18 0.74 -50.59
C ALA A 427 16.86 0.26 -49.95
N ASP A 428 16.82 0.03 -48.63
CA ASP A 428 15.60 -0.38 -47.91
C ASP A 428 14.49 0.66 -47.96
N GLU A 429 14.83 1.94 -47.80
CA GLU A 429 13.86 3.03 -47.94
C GLU A 429 13.31 3.14 -49.36
N ILE A 430 14.19 3.02 -50.37
CA ILE A 430 13.78 3.08 -51.77
C ILE A 430 12.92 1.85 -52.15
N GLU A 431 13.24 0.65 -51.64
CA GLU A 431 12.37 -0.53 -51.86
C GLU A 431 10.97 -0.31 -51.26
N HIS A 432 10.92 0.29 -50.07
CA HIS A 432 9.66 0.61 -49.39
C HIS A 432 8.85 1.66 -50.14
N VAL A 433 9.48 2.75 -50.54
CA VAL A 433 8.86 3.82 -51.35
C VAL A 433 8.43 3.27 -52.72
N ASN A 434 9.24 2.41 -53.34
CA ASN A 434 8.89 1.83 -54.63
C ASN A 434 7.64 0.94 -54.54
N ALA A 435 7.49 0.14 -53.49
CA ALA A 435 6.28 -0.65 -53.27
C ALA A 435 5.01 0.24 -53.20
N TYR A 436 5.07 1.38 -52.54
CA TYR A 436 4.01 2.39 -52.52
C TYR A 436 3.76 2.96 -53.92
N LEU A 437 4.83 3.39 -54.60
CA LEU A 437 4.78 4.01 -55.93
C LEU A 437 4.19 3.08 -57.00
N GLN A 438 4.45 1.78 -56.98
CA GLN A 438 3.88 0.82 -57.95
C GLN A 438 2.37 0.74 -57.81
N ILE A 439 1.85 0.82 -56.58
CA ILE A 439 0.39 0.84 -56.32
C ILE A 439 -0.24 2.14 -56.83
N GLU A 440 0.38 3.31 -56.54
CA GLU A 440 -0.10 4.60 -57.02
C GLU A 440 0.02 4.76 -58.54
N LYS A 441 1.07 4.24 -59.18
CA LYS A 441 1.18 4.12 -60.65
C LYS A 441 0.02 3.34 -61.27
N ALA A 442 -0.32 2.18 -60.69
CA ALA A 442 -1.45 1.39 -61.18
C ALA A 442 -2.80 2.12 -61.00
N ARG A 443 -2.93 2.94 -59.93
CA ARG A 443 -4.11 3.74 -59.66
C ARG A 443 -4.29 4.93 -60.63
N PHE A 444 -3.21 5.68 -60.84
CA PHE A 444 -3.23 6.88 -61.68
C PHE A 444 -2.93 6.58 -63.15
N GLN A 445 -2.42 5.39 -63.49
CA GLN A 445 -2.09 4.91 -64.85
C GLN A 445 -1.13 5.87 -65.57
N SER A 446 -1.47 6.32 -66.81
CA SER A 446 -0.64 7.25 -67.59
C SER A 446 -0.51 8.66 -66.98
N ARG A 447 -1.31 8.96 -65.98
CA ARG A 447 -1.31 10.29 -65.32
C ARG A 447 -0.21 10.44 -64.23
N LEU A 448 0.54 9.39 -63.88
CA LEU A 448 1.66 9.45 -62.93
C LEU A 448 2.90 8.83 -63.53
N GLN A 449 3.93 9.63 -63.70
CA GLN A 449 5.27 9.22 -64.09
C GLN A 449 6.21 9.36 -62.92
N VAL A 450 7.00 8.32 -62.61
CA VAL A 450 7.97 8.34 -61.53
C VAL A 450 9.33 7.95 -62.08
N ASN A 451 10.36 8.75 -61.75
CA ASN A 451 11.74 8.49 -62.08
C ASN A 451 12.57 8.38 -60.77
N ILE A 452 13.28 7.27 -60.57
CA ILE A 452 14.18 7.06 -59.42
C ILE A 452 15.61 6.94 -59.97
N ALA A 453 16.43 7.94 -59.67
CA ALA A 453 17.83 8.04 -60.11
C ALA A 453 18.77 8.04 -58.91
N ILE A 454 19.09 6.88 -58.36
CA ILE A 454 19.98 6.74 -57.21
C ILE A 454 21.21 5.94 -57.64
N PRO A 455 22.42 6.52 -57.53
CA PRO A 455 23.64 5.80 -57.78
C PRO A 455 23.80 4.57 -56.87
N GLN A 456 24.28 3.45 -57.39
CA GLN A 456 24.42 2.23 -56.63
C GLN A 456 25.38 2.37 -55.44
N GLU A 457 26.36 3.25 -55.53
CA GLU A 457 27.34 3.57 -54.52
C GLU A 457 26.69 4.17 -53.23
N LEU A 458 25.51 4.80 -53.38
CA LEU A 458 24.80 5.45 -52.30
C LEU A 458 23.79 4.50 -51.61
N SER A 459 23.54 3.34 -52.16
CA SER A 459 22.48 2.40 -51.72
C SER A 459 22.67 1.89 -50.30
N GLN A 460 23.92 1.78 -49.82
CA GLN A 460 24.26 1.30 -48.47
C GLN A 460 24.29 2.41 -47.41
N GLN A 461 24.13 3.67 -47.80
CA GLN A 461 24.09 4.77 -46.83
C GLN A 461 22.94 4.63 -45.86
N GLN A 462 23.21 4.81 -44.56
CA GLN A 462 22.24 4.66 -43.51
C GLN A 462 21.52 5.96 -43.21
N LEU A 463 20.19 5.87 -43.08
CA LEU A 463 19.31 6.98 -42.69
C LEU A 463 18.24 6.49 -41.70
N PRO A 464 17.65 7.38 -40.93
CA PRO A 464 16.55 7.00 -40.04
C PRO A 464 15.38 6.40 -40.85
N ALA A 465 14.80 5.30 -40.35
CA ALA A 465 13.68 4.64 -41.02
C ALA A 465 12.49 5.60 -41.24
N PHE A 466 11.74 5.40 -42.32
CA PHE A 466 10.58 6.24 -42.72
C PHE A 466 10.95 7.71 -42.94
N THR A 467 12.11 7.96 -43.55
CA THR A 467 12.54 9.32 -43.90
C THR A 467 12.00 9.74 -45.27
N LEU A 468 12.07 8.89 -46.27
CA LEU A 468 11.61 9.22 -47.64
C LEU A 468 10.09 9.04 -47.83
N GLN A 469 9.49 8.04 -47.22
CA GLN A 469 8.09 7.68 -47.44
C GLN A 469 7.13 8.87 -47.22
N PRO A 470 7.16 9.61 -46.08
CA PRO A 470 6.21 10.71 -45.86
C PRO A 470 6.34 11.84 -46.88
N ILE A 471 7.53 12.04 -47.42
CA ILE A 471 7.81 13.09 -48.39
C ILE A 471 7.25 12.69 -49.76
N VAL A 472 7.49 11.45 -50.19
CA VAL A 472 6.96 10.92 -51.44
C VAL A 472 5.42 10.80 -51.40
N GLU A 473 4.86 10.38 -50.27
CA GLU A 473 3.41 10.39 -50.08
C GLU A 473 2.84 11.80 -50.27
N ASN A 474 3.49 12.84 -49.70
CA ASN A 474 3.07 14.24 -49.85
C ASN A 474 3.19 14.72 -51.32
N ALA A 475 4.28 14.42 -52.00
CA ALA A 475 4.47 14.78 -53.43
C ALA A 475 3.35 14.21 -54.31
N ILE A 476 2.89 12.98 -54.02
CA ILE A 476 1.77 12.38 -54.76
C ILE A 476 0.43 12.98 -54.28
N LYS A 477 0.14 12.92 -52.98
CA LYS A 477 -1.18 13.24 -52.44
C LYS A 477 -1.52 14.73 -52.52
N HIS A 478 -0.57 15.61 -52.26
CA HIS A 478 -0.76 17.06 -52.21
C HIS A 478 -0.16 17.78 -53.42
N GLY A 479 0.71 17.14 -54.18
CA GLY A 479 1.27 17.62 -55.43
C GLY A 479 0.53 17.02 -56.63
N THR A 480 1.10 15.97 -57.20
CA THR A 480 0.73 15.46 -58.54
C THR A 480 -0.71 14.95 -58.67
N SER A 481 -1.36 14.48 -57.59
CA SER A 481 -2.77 14.02 -57.67
C SER A 481 -3.77 15.12 -57.97
N GLN A 482 -3.41 16.38 -57.76
CA GLN A 482 -4.25 17.54 -58.00
C GLN A 482 -4.13 18.13 -59.42
N LEU A 483 -3.10 17.67 -60.20
CA LEU A 483 -2.91 18.11 -61.57
C LEU A 483 -3.94 17.52 -62.50
N LEU A 484 -4.39 18.29 -63.46
CA LEU A 484 -5.18 17.81 -64.59
C LEU A 484 -4.31 17.07 -65.60
N ASP A 485 -3.06 17.50 -65.73
CA ASP A 485 -2.06 16.92 -66.61
C ASP A 485 -1.27 15.78 -65.95
N THR A 486 -0.29 15.23 -66.66
CA THR A 486 0.57 14.13 -66.14
C THR A 486 1.45 14.64 -65.02
N GLY A 487 1.24 14.09 -63.80
CA GLY A 487 2.09 14.31 -62.66
C GLY A 487 3.41 13.59 -62.80
N ARG A 488 4.52 14.26 -62.47
CA ARG A 488 5.84 13.69 -62.51
C ARG A 488 6.46 13.81 -61.12
N VAL A 489 7.05 12.70 -60.61
CA VAL A 489 7.81 12.68 -59.37
C VAL A 489 9.20 12.11 -59.68
N ALA A 490 10.23 12.87 -59.35
CA ALA A 490 11.61 12.46 -59.50
C ALA A 490 12.25 12.30 -58.10
N ILE A 491 12.95 11.20 -57.88
CA ILE A 491 13.72 10.93 -56.66
C ILE A 491 15.15 10.74 -57.07
N SER A 492 16.05 11.54 -56.52
CA SER A 492 17.49 11.48 -56.80
C SER A 492 18.32 11.57 -55.52
N ALA A 493 19.52 11.03 -55.60
CA ALA A 493 20.51 11.12 -54.52
C ALA A 493 21.86 11.52 -55.10
N ARG A 494 22.60 12.36 -54.36
CA ARG A 494 23.98 12.69 -54.67
C ARG A 494 24.82 12.89 -53.39
N ARG A 495 26.12 12.65 -53.52
CA ARG A 495 27.07 13.01 -52.47
C ARG A 495 27.57 14.42 -52.70
N GLU A 496 27.59 15.24 -51.69
CA GLU A 496 28.13 16.62 -51.73
C GLU A 496 29.08 16.83 -50.55
N GLY A 497 30.35 16.51 -50.79
CA GLY A 497 31.37 16.51 -49.72
C GLY A 497 31.10 15.48 -48.63
N GLN A 498 30.90 15.95 -47.44
CA GLN A 498 30.52 15.12 -46.24
C GLN A 498 29.02 15.01 -46.05
N HIS A 499 28.22 15.27 -47.07
CA HIS A 499 26.76 15.22 -46.99
C HIS A 499 26.19 14.28 -48.04
N LEU A 500 25.14 13.58 -47.67
CA LEU A 500 24.22 12.90 -48.56
C LEU A 500 23.02 13.86 -48.79
N MET A 501 22.82 14.19 -50.03
CA MET A 501 21.68 14.99 -50.50
C MET A 501 20.70 14.09 -51.20
N LEU A 502 19.46 14.04 -50.64
CA LEU A 502 18.33 13.35 -51.24
C LEU A 502 17.31 14.37 -51.73
N GLU A 503 16.91 14.29 -52.98
CA GLU A 503 15.96 15.22 -53.59
C GLU A 503 14.72 14.51 -54.08
N ILE A 504 13.55 15.03 -53.69
CA ILE A 504 12.25 14.61 -54.17
C ILE A 504 11.62 15.81 -54.85
N GLU A 505 11.35 15.70 -56.13
CA GLU A 505 10.76 16.81 -56.93
C GLU A 505 9.45 16.36 -57.55
N ASP A 506 8.41 17.17 -57.45
CA ASP A 506 7.17 17.05 -58.18
C ASP A 506 6.96 18.24 -59.10
N ASN A 507 6.17 18.07 -60.18
CA ASN A 507 5.88 19.10 -61.15
C ASN A 507 4.56 19.87 -60.87
N ALA A 508 4.10 19.92 -59.60
CA ALA A 508 2.86 20.57 -59.25
C ALA A 508 3.04 22.01 -58.82
N GLY A 509 4.12 22.32 -58.05
CA GLY A 509 4.33 23.67 -57.53
C GLY A 509 3.24 24.11 -56.54
N LEU A 510 2.60 23.18 -55.84
CA LEU A 510 1.47 23.43 -54.94
C LEU A 510 1.82 23.53 -53.47
N TYR A 511 3.12 23.50 -53.12
CA TYR A 511 3.54 23.55 -51.72
C TYR A 511 3.20 24.92 -51.10
N GLN A 512 2.47 24.89 -49.98
CA GLN A 512 2.21 26.06 -49.14
C GLN A 512 2.78 25.83 -47.76
N PRO A 513 3.58 26.77 -47.21
CA PRO A 513 4.05 26.68 -45.83
C PRO A 513 2.83 26.69 -44.89
N VAL A 514 2.54 25.59 -44.23
CA VAL A 514 1.34 25.44 -43.40
C VAL A 514 1.68 25.77 -41.95
N THR A 515 0.92 26.73 -41.39
CA THR A 515 0.96 27.10 -39.97
C THR A 515 0.16 26.16 -39.06
N ASN A 516 -0.61 25.19 -39.62
CA ASN A 516 -1.50 24.30 -38.90
C ASN A 516 -1.35 22.82 -39.32
N ALA A 517 -1.75 21.92 -38.44
CA ALA A 517 -1.69 20.47 -38.36
C ALA A 517 -1.63 19.56 -39.62
N SER A 518 -1.77 20.07 -40.83
CA SER A 518 -1.77 19.25 -42.08
C SER A 518 -0.38 18.93 -42.64
N GLY A 519 0.70 19.46 -42.05
CA GLY A 519 2.10 19.17 -42.42
C GLY A 519 2.86 18.26 -41.46
N LEU A 520 2.17 17.45 -40.65
CA LEU A 520 2.76 16.66 -39.57
C LEU A 520 3.88 15.72 -40.00
N GLY A 521 3.76 15.04 -41.16
CA GLY A 521 4.75 14.04 -41.61
C GLY A 521 6.12 14.64 -41.92
N MET A 522 6.16 15.73 -42.71
CA MET A 522 7.41 16.39 -43.12
C MET A 522 8.09 17.11 -41.99
N ASN A 523 7.30 17.82 -41.14
CA ASN A 523 7.83 18.49 -39.95
C ASN A 523 8.41 17.49 -38.93
N LEU A 524 7.81 16.29 -38.83
CA LEU A 524 8.31 15.24 -37.95
C LEU A 524 9.66 14.68 -38.46
N VAL A 525 9.81 14.53 -39.79
CA VAL A 525 11.07 14.10 -40.40
C VAL A 525 12.14 15.17 -40.20
N ASP A 526 11.85 16.45 -40.45
CA ASP A 526 12.81 17.54 -40.26
C ASP A 526 13.27 17.63 -38.80
N LYS A 527 12.32 17.64 -37.85
CA LYS A 527 12.62 17.67 -36.43
C LYS A 527 13.50 16.49 -36.00
N ARG A 528 13.17 15.27 -36.45
CA ARG A 528 13.93 14.07 -36.14
C ARG A 528 15.37 14.11 -36.70
N LEU A 529 15.54 14.65 -37.91
CA LEU A 529 16.87 14.78 -38.52
C LEU A 529 17.73 15.81 -37.77
N ARG A 530 17.14 16.97 -37.39
CA ARG A 530 17.83 18.01 -36.61
C ARG A 530 18.19 17.54 -35.20
N GLU A 531 17.25 16.91 -34.50
CA GLU A 531 17.50 16.35 -33.15
C GLU A 531 18.61 15.29 -33.15
N ARG A 532 18.75 14.53 -34.26
CA ARG A 532 19.71 13.45 -34.33
C ARG A 532 21.10 13.84 -34.86
N PHE A 533 21.14 14.76 -35.79
CA PHE A 533 22.38 15.12 -36.51
C PHE A 533 22.82 16.57 -36.32
N GLY A 534 22.00 17.40 -35.70
CA GLY A 534 22.27 18.84 -35.49
C GLY A 534 21.52 19.73 -36.47
N ASP A 535 21.52 21.05 -36.18
CA ASP A 535 20.71 22.04 -36.91
C ASP A 535 21.14 22.26 -38.37
N ASP A 536 22.35 21.85 -38.74
CA ASP A 536 22.86 21.93 -40.12
C ASP A 536 22.23 20.91 -41.07
N TYR A 537 21.51 19.93 -40.51
CA TYR A 537 20.82 18.86 -41.24
C TYR A 537 19.31 19.08 -41.20
N GLY A 538 18.59 18.35 -42.05
CA GLY A 538 17.11 18.43 -42.08
C GLY A 538 16.59 18.64 -43.50
N ILE A 539 15.41 19.27 -43.60
CA ILE A 539 14.67 19.47 -44.85
C ILE A 539 14.75 20.94 -45.28
N SER A 540 14.96 21.13 -46.58
CA SER A 540 14.76 22.42 -47.26
C SER A 540 13.76 22.25 -48.41
N VAL A 541 12.89 23.24 -48.63
CA VAL A 541 11.87 23.21 -49.66
C VAL A 541 12.05 24.39 -50.58
N ALA A 542 12.12 24.11 -51.89
CA ALA A 542 12.08 25.08 -52.96
C ALA A 542 10.78 24.82 -53.78
N CYS A 543 9.94 25.82 -53.90
CA CYS A 543 8.68 25.70 -54.62
C CYS A 543 8.55 26.90 -55.56
N GLU A 544 8.27 26.63 -56.84
CA GLU A 544 7.87 27.58 -57.83
C GLU A 544 6.41 27.30 -58.22
N PRO A 545 5.49 28.22 -57.92
CA PRO A 545 4.07 27.99 -58.18
C PRO A 545 3.77 27.52 -59.60
N ASP A 546 2.90 26.50 -59.70
CA ASP A 546 2.48 25.89 -60.96
C ASP A 546 3.61 25.31 -61.81
N SER A 547 4.82 25.12 -61.25
CA SER A 547 6.01 24.63 -61.96
C SER A 547 6.57 23.40 -61.27
N TYR A 548 7.14 23.55 -60.09
CA TYR A 548 7.66 22.44 -59.34
C TYR A 548 7.69 22.66 -57.84
N THR A 549 7.69 21.55 -57.07
CA THR A 549 8.09 21.53 -55.67
C THR A 549 9.29 20.58 -55.50
N ARG A 550 10.41 21.09 -54.97
CA ARG A 550 11.62 20.30 -54.70
C ARG A 550 11.87 20.28 -53.19
N ILE A 551 11.91 19.11 -52.62
CA ILE A 551 12.23 18.85 -51.23
C ILE A 551 13.62 18.21 -51.18
N THR A 552 14.55 18.86 -50.48
CA THR A 552 15.92 18.41 -50.34
C THR A 552 16.19 18.05 -48.88
N LEU A 553 16.63 16.81 -48.66
CA LEU A 553 17.06 16.35 -47.34
C LEU A 553 18.60 16.35 -47.31
N ARG A 554 19.15 16.96 -46.30
CA ARG A 554 20.59 16.98 -46.03
C ARG A 554 20.90 16.06 -44.85
N LEU A 555 21.72 15.05 -45.05
CA LEU A 555 22.11 14.03 -44.09
C LEU A 555 23.65 13.94 -44.00
N PRO A 556 24.22 13.51 -42.89
CA PRO A 556 25.66 13.27 -42.82
C PRO A 556 26.07 12.09 -43.69
N TRP A 557 27.16 12.21 -44.39
CA TRP A 557 27.81 11.07 -45.01
C TRP A 557 28.41 10.18 -43.94
N ARG A 558 28.11 8.91 -43.94
CA ARG A 558 28.73 7.92 -43.04
C ARG A 558 29.56 6.97 -43.89
N ASP A 559 30.86 6.99 -43.70
CA ASP A 559 31.69 5.92 -44.24
C ASP A 559 31.32 4.60 -43.55
N GLU A 560 31.29 3.50 -44.26
CA GLU A 560 31.03 2.17 -43.73
C GLU A 560 32.02 1.92 -42.57
N ALA A 561 31.48 1.57 -41.36
CA ALA A 561 32.26 1.15 -40.21
C ALA A 561 32.58 -0.33 -40.30
#